data_1263f981e8557473784c1b9324af2ff7
#
_entry.id   1263f981e8557473784c1b9324af2ff7
#
_cell.length_a   1.000
_cell.length_b   1.000
_cell.length_c   1.000
_cell.angle_alpha   90.00
_cell.angle_beta   90.00
_cell.angle_gamma   90.00
#
_symmetry.space_group_name_H-M   'P 1'
#
loop_
_entity.id
_entity.type
_entity.pdbx_description
1 polymer ?
#
loop_
_entity_poly.entity_id
_entity_poly.type
_entity_poly.pdbx_seq_one_letter_code
_entity_poly.pdbx_strand_id
1 'polypeptide(L)'
;RSDRVNEMLLVKNGYLELSTDQQGANNFNTGAYVSGQYQGAQGKKTVKDNNPNSEGSRPVNLSDGIILPEYRLPTEAEWEYAALALKGTQPIEGEEVVANRRIYPWDGNSVRYQKHNKNQGMMMANFQRGRGDYMGVAGALNDKADITSDIYANMPNDFGLFNMGGNVSEWVEDVYRPMTFADA
;
A
#
# COMPACT_ATOMS: atom_id res chain seq x y z
N ARG A 1 -6.55 -13.36 6.09
CA ARG A 1 -6.06 -12.66 7.30
C ARG A 1 -6.94 -11.48 7.68
N SER A 2 -7.44 -10.70 6.74
CA SER A 2 -8.37 -9.59 6.98
C SER A 2 -9.69 -10.09 7.59
N ASP A 3 -10.22 -11.20 7.15
CA ASP A 3 -11.46 -11.80 7.67
C ASP A 3 -11.40 -12.04 9.18
N ARG A 4 -10.31 -12.63 9.67
CA ARG A 4 -10.15 -12.86 11.11
C ARG A 4 -10.06 -11.57 11.92
N VAL A 5 -9.41 -10.55 11.37
CA VAL A 5 -9.33 -9.24 12.03
C VAL A 5 -10.70 -8.57 12.03
N ASN A 6 -11.43 -8.64 10.93
CA ASN A 6 -12.79 -8.11 10.80
C ASN A 6 -13.77 -8.81 11.76
N GLU A 7 -13.69 -10.13 11.87
CA GLU A 7 -14.46 -10.89 12.86
C GLU A 7 -14.19 -10.35 14.29
N MET A 8 -12.93 -10.21 14.66
CA MET A 8 -12.56 -9.68 15.98
C MET A 8 -13.06 -8.25 16.20
N LEU A 9 -12.99 -7.39 15.19
CA LEU A 9 -13.48 -6.01 15.26
C LEU A 9 -15.00 -5.96 15.42
N LEU A 10 -15.72 -6.77 14.68
CA LEU A 10 -17.19 -6.85 14.75
C LEU A 10 -17.65 -7.37 16.12
N VAL A 11 -17.01 -8.42 16.62
CA VAL A 11 -17.30 -8.97 17.96
C VAL A 11 -16.99 -7.95 19.05
N LYS A 12 -15.81 -7.33 19.01
CA LYS A 12 -15.41 -6.30 19.98
C LYS A 12 -16.37 -5.13 20.04
N ASN A 13 -16.92 -4.74 18.89
CA ASN A 13 -17.87 -3.63 18.81
C ASN A 13 -19.33 -4.05 19.01
N GLY A 14 -19.63 -5.35 19.17
CA GLY A 14 -20.95 -5.90 19.46
C GLY A 14 -21.88 -6.06 18.24
N TYR A 15 -21.32 -6.06 17.03
CA TYR A 15 -22.05 -6.32 15.79
C TYR A 15 -22.13 -7.81 15.44
N LEU A 16 -21.30 -8.64 16.04
CA LEU A 16 -21.23 -10.08 15.86
C LEU A 16 -21.12 -10.75 17.23
N GLU A 17 -21.70 -11.92 17.41
CA GLU A 17 -21.44 -12.79 18.57
C GLU A 17 -20.42 -13.86 18.21
N LEU A 18 -19.50 -14.17 19.13
CA LEU A 18 -18.58 -15.29 18.95
C LEU A 18 -19.38 -16.59 18.88
N SER A 19 -19.19 -17.33 17.80
CA SER A 19 -19.71 -18.69 17.73
C SER A 19 -18.99 -19.56 18.75
N THR A 20 -19.73 -20.13 19.70
CA THR A 20 -19.21 -21.03 20.73
C THR A 20 -18.97 -22.45 20.24
N ASP A 21 -19.29 -22.75 19.00
CA ASP A 21 -19.12 -24.07 18.41
C ASP A 21 -17.66 -24.30 18.03
N GLN A 22 -16.93 -24.92 18.94
CA GLN A 22 -15.52 -25.31 18.78
C GLN A 22 -15.27 -26.39 17.70
N GLN A 23 -16.26 -26.82 16.95
CA GLN A 23 -16.14 -27.93 15.98
C GLN A 23 -16.15 -27.55 14.48
N GLY A 24 -16.23 -26.30 14.17
CA GLY A 24 -16.01 -25.85 12.80
C GLY A 24 -15.27 -24.55 12.86
N ALA A 25 -14.07 -24.50 12.32
CA ALA A 25 -13.47 -23.23 11.96
C ALA A 25 -14.45 -22.53 11.02
N ASN A 26 -15.45 -21.87 11.59
CA ASN A 26 -16.33 -21.00 10.84
C ASN A 26 -15.43 -19.90 10.30
N ASN A 27 -15.00 -20.10 9.09
CA ASN A 27 -14.27 -19.12 8.35
C ASN A 27 -15.21 -17.94 8.15
N PHE A 28 -15.17 -17.00 9.08
CA PHE A 28 -15.84 -15.73 8.87
C PHE A 28 -15.35 -15.17 7.54
N ASN A 29 -16.27 -14.81 6.68
CA ASN A 29 -16.01 -14.20 5.39
C ASN A 29 -16.62 -12.80 5.39
N THR A 30 -15.76 -11.79 5.27
CA THR A 30 -16.17 -10.39 5.27
C THR A 30 -17.11 -10.07 4.11
N GLY A 31 -16.85 -10.64 2.92
CA GLY A 31 -17.72 -10.45 1.75
C GLY A 31 -19.13 -10.98 1.95
N ALA A 32 -19.25 -12.19 2.53
CA ALA A 32 -20.54 -12.78 2.85
C ALA A 32 -21.30 -11.96 3.92
N TYR A 33 -20.58 -11.44 4.91
CA TYR A 33 -21.14 -10.57 5.94
C TYR A 33 -21.69 -9.26 5.35
N VAL A 34 -20.89 -8.56 4.56
CA VAL A 34 -21.25 -7.28 3.94
C VAL A 34 -22.41 -7.43 2.94
N SER A 35 -22.47 -8.58 2.24
CA SER A 35 -23.58 -8.89 1.31
C SER A 35 -24.85 -9.41 1.99
N GLY A 36 -24.85 -9.54 3.32
CA GLY A 36 -25.99 -10.07 4.08
C GLY A 36 -26.19 -11.59 3.97
N GLN A 37 -25.21 -12.32 3.43
CA GLN A 37 -25.25 -13.78 3.25
C GLN A 37 -24.66 -14.54 4.44
N TYR A 38 -24.10 -13.85 5.42
CA TYR A 38 -23.52 -14.47 6.61
C TYR A 38 -24.61 -15.03 7.54
N GLN A 39 -24.54 -16.33 7.81
CA GLN A 39 -25.53 -17.05 8.60
C GLN A 39 -25.13 -17.26 10.08
N GLY A 40 -24.01 -16.66 10.51
CA GLY A 40 -23.56 -16.76 11.90
C GLY A 40 -24.38 -15.88 12.86
N ALA A 41 -24.08 -16.02 14.15
CA ALA A 41 -24.77 -15.29 15.21
C ALA A 41 -24.52 -13.78 15.07
N GLN A 42 -25.60 -13.03 14.89
CA GLN A 42 -25.57 -11.57 14.82
C GLN A 42 -25.46 -10.97 16.22
N GLY A 43 -24.70 -9.89 16.35
CA GLY A 43 -24.60 -9.15 17.59
C GLY A 43 -25.85 -8.28 17.87
N LYS A 44 -25.85 -7.68 19.04
CA LYS A 44 -26.99 -6.81 19.47
C LYS A 44 -27.00 -5.44 18.82
N LYS A 45 -25.88 -5.03 18.20
CA LYS A 45 -25.77 -3.73 17.52
C LYS A 45 -25.95 -3.88 16.02
N THR A 46 -26.65 -2.91 15.46
CA THR A 46 -26.83 -2.73 14.02
C THR A 46 -26.50 -1.30 13.65
N VAL A 47 -26.16 -1.06 12.39
CA VAL A 47 -25.98 0.28 11.85
C VAL A 47 -27.31 0.79 11.31
N LYS A 48 -27.60 2.06 11.55
CA LYS A 48 -28.82 2.69 11.02
C LYS A 48 -28.76 2.71 9.50
N ASP A 49 -29.80 2.22 8.87
CA ASP A 49 -29.98 2.34 7.44
C ASP A 49 -30.80 3.57 7.11
N ASN A 50 -30.25 4.43 6.27
CA ASN A 50 -30.93 5.65 5.80
C ASN A 50 -31.77 5.41 4.54
N ASN A 51 -31.82 4.18 4.02
CA ASN A 51 -32.66 3.83 2.89
C ASN A 51 -34.12 3.81 3.32
N PRO A 52 -35.01 4.62 2.73
CA PRO A 52 -36.43 4.68 3.14
C PRO A 52 -37.20 3.36 2.91
N ASN A 53 -36.66 2.46 2.08
CA ASN A 53 -37.25 1.17 1.77
C ASN A 53 -36.71 0.01 2.61
N SER A 54 -35.81 0.29 3.57
CA SER A 54 -35.23 -0.74 4.45
C SER A 54 -35.96 -0.80 5.78
N GLU A 55 -35.71 -1.87 6.54
CA GLU A 55 -36.23 -2.06 7.91
C GLU A 55 -35.55 -1.14 8.95
N GLY A 56 -34.80 -0.11 8.50
CA GLY A 56 -34.18 0.88 9.38
C GLY A 56 -32.82 0.46 9.95
N SER A 57 -32.39 -0.76 9.73
CA SER A 57 -31.09 -1.27 10.18
C SER A 57 -30.41 -2.12 9.09
N ARG A 58 -29.09 -2.07 9.07
CA ARG A 58 -28.27 -2.87 8.15
C ARG A 58 -27.03 -3.43 8.84
N PRO A 59 -26.40 -4.48 8.30
CA PRO A 59 -25.07 -4.90 8.74
C PRO A 59 -24.02 -3.81 8.49
N VAL A 60 -22.92 -3.92 9.21
CA VAL A 60 -21.75 -3.04 9.01
C VAL A 60 -21.20 -3.25 7.60
N ASN A 61 -20.83 -2.15 6.96
CA ASN A 61 -20.24 -2.16 5.65
C ASN A 61 -18.86 -1.45 5.67
N LEU A 62 -18.11 -1.51 4.57
CA LEU A 62 -16.76 -0.93 4.47
C LEU A 62 -16.76 0.59 4.68
N SER A 63 -17.82 1.29 4.27
CA SER A 63 -17.93 2.75 4.45
C SER A 63 -18.12 3.20 5.89
N ASP A 64 -18.48 2.29 6.79
CA ASP A 64 -18.65 2.61 8.22
C ASP A 64 -17.30 2.71 8.96
N GLY A 65 -16.19 2.34 8.33
CA GLY A 65 -14.85 2.43 8.90
C GLY A 65 -14.58 1.45 10.06
N ILE A 66 -15.43 0.46 10.26
CA ILE A 66 -15.34 -0.53 11.35
C ILE A 66 -14.57 -1.76 10.89
N ILE A 67 -14.79 -2.19 9.66
CA ILE A 67 -14.14 -3.33 9.04
C ILE A 67 -13.08 -2.88 8.04
N LEU A 68 -12.05 -3.69 7.91
CA LEU A 68 -10.94 -3.44 7.01
C LEU A 68 -11.24 -4.05 5.63
N PRO A 69 -10.81 -3.38 4.55
CA PRO A 69 -10.86 -3.98 3.22
C PRO A 69 -9.96 -5.21 3.14
N GLU A 70 -10.13 -5.99 2.11
CA GLU A 70 -9.24 -7.09 1.80
C GLU A 70 -7.85 -6.56 1.43
N TYR A 71 -6.82 -7.04 2.13
CA TYR A 71 -5.44 -6.71 1.83
C TYR A 71 -4.86 -7.76 0.87
N ARG A 72 -4.31 -7.29 -0.22
CA ARG A 72 -3.54 -8.06 -1.19
C ARG A 72 -2.22 -7.36 -1.51
N LEU A 73 -1.35 -8.04 -2.21
CA LEU A 73 -0.21 -7.38 -2.84
C LEU A 73 -0.72 -6.43 -3.93
N PRO A 74 -0.07 -5.29 -4.16
CA PRO A 74 -0.42 -4.44 -5.28
C PRO A 74 -0.07 -5.13 -6.60
N THR A 75 -0.75 -4.78 -7.66
CA THR A 75 -0.27 -5.07 -9.01
C THR A 75 0.94 -4.21 -9.34
N GLU A 76 1.72 -4.57 -10.36
CA GLU A 76 2.87 -3.77 -10.81
C GLU A 76 2.45 -2.34 -11.16
N ALA A 77 1.34 -2.19 -11.88
CA ALA A 77 0.81 -0.88 -12.25
C ALA A 77 0.38 -0.05 -11.03
N GLU A 78 -0.26 -0.67 -10.04
CA GLU A 78 -0.63 0.00 -8.78
C GLU A 78 0.60 0.42 -7.98
N TRP A 79 1.62 -0.45 -7.93
CA TRP A 79 2.87 -0.15 -7.26
C TRP A 79 3.61 1.01 -7.94
N GLU A 80 3.71 0.99 -9.27
CA GLU A 80 4.35 2.05 -10.04
C GLU A 80 3.61 3.39 -9.88
N TYR A 81 2.27 3.36 -9.94
CA TYR A 81 1.45 4.54 -9.67
C TYR A 81 1.70 5.09 -8.25
N ALA A 82 1.76 4.21 -7.25
CA ALA A 82 2.05 4.59 -5.88
C ALA A 82 3.46 5.18 -5.71
N ALA A 83 4.46 4.61 -6.41
CA ALA A 83 5.83 5.07 -6.36
C ALA A 83 6.01 6.46 -7.01
N LEU A 84 5.49 6.67 -8.21
CA LEU A 84 5.60 7.93 -8.95
C LEU A 84 4.68 9.02 -8.39
N ALA A 85 3.64 8.63 -7.69
CA ALA A 85 2.57 9.48 -7.18
C ALA A 85 1.83 10.27 -8.29
N LEU A 86 0.84 11.05 -7.92
CA LEU A 86 -0.01 11.74 -8.88
C LEU A 86 0.76 12.73 -9.76
N LYS A 87 1.68 13.48 -9.17
CA LYS A 87 2.50 14.44 -9.91
C LYS A 87 3.46 13.80 -10.90
N GLY A 88 3.96 12.60 -10.57
CA GLY A 88 4.86 11.86 -11.44
C GLY A 88 4.19 11.20 -12.64
N THR A 89 2.87 11.03 -12.58
CA THR A 89 2.07 10.39 -13.63
C THR A 89 1.31 11.39 -14.50
N GLN A 90 1.20 12.65 -14.07
CA GLN A 90 0.55 13.68 -14.88
C GLN A 90 1.53 14.30 -15.87
N PRO A 91 1.24 14.26 -17.17
CA PRO A 91 2.03 14.96 -18.16
C PRO A 91 1.88 16.47 -17.99
N ILE A 92 2.93 17.21 -18.26
CA ILE A 92 2.84 18.65 -18.47
C ILE A 92 2.19 18.86 -19.84
N GLU A 93 1.36 19.88 -19.96
CA GLU A 93 0.66 20.19 -21.22
C GLU A 93 1.66 20.28 -22.38
N GLY A 94 1.47 19.44 -23.40
CA GLY A 94 2.37 19.33 -24.55
C GLY A 94 3.47 18.27 -24.42
N GLU A 95 3.57 17.54 -23.30
CA GLU A 95 4.53 16.47 -23.12
C GLU A 95 3.87 15.08 -23.19
N GLU A 96 4.62 14.10 -23.72
CA GLU A 96 4.16 12.71 -23.77
C GLU A 96 4.39 12.01 -22.43
N VAL A 97 3.35 11.38 -21.90
CA VAL A 97 3.38 10.65 -20.61
C VAL A 97 4.52 9.63 -20.56
N VAL A 98 4.74 8.90 -21.65
CA VAL A 98 5.73 7.81 -21.70
C VAL A 98 7.15 8.33 -21.76
N ALA A 99 7.40 9.42 -22.50
CA ALA A 99 8.74 9.96 -22.70
C ALA A 99 9.21 10.86 -21.54
N ASN A 100 8.30 11.57 -20.90
CA ASN A 100 8.62 12.64 -19.94
C ASN A 100 8.17 12.30 -18.51
N ARG A 101 7.78 11.06 -18.23
CA ARG A 101 7.38 10.67 -16.88
C ARG A 101 8.57 10.74 -15.91
N ARG A 102 8.26 10.96 -14.67
CA ARG A 102 9.23 10.97 -13.57
C ARG A 102 9.96 9.62 -13.48
N ILE A 103 11.28 9.65 -13.31
CA ILE A 103 12.14 8.45 -13.22
C ILE A 103 12.17 7.92 -11.77
N TYR A 104 12.07 8.81 -10.79
CA TYR A 104 12.17 8.50 -9.37
C TYR A 104 10.90 8.87 -8.60
N PRO A 105 10.69 8.27 -7.42
CA PRO A 105 9.58 8.65 -6.53
C PRO A 105 9.60 10.11 -6.05
N TRP A 106 10.70 10.81 -6.25
CA TRP A 106 10.88 12.23 -5.90
C TRP A 106 11.06 13.10 -7.14
N ASP A 107 10.93 14.39 -6.94
CA ASP A 107 11.12 15.38 -7.99
C ASP A 107 12.61 15.54 -8.33
N GLY A 108 12.93 15.45 -9.62
CA GLY A 108 14.30 15.53 -10.15
C GLY A 108 14.80 14.21 -10.76
N ASN A 109 15.93 14.29 -11.42
CA ASN A 109 16.58 13.20 -12.18
C ASN A 109 17.90 12.73 -11.55
N SER A 110 18.09 12.96 -10.27
CA SER A 110 19.26 12.55 -9.51
C SER A 110 18.87 11.81 -8.24
N VAL A 111 19.70 10.83 -7.86
CA VAL A 111 19.59 10.15 -6.56
C VAL A 111 20.00 11.02 -5.37
N ARG A 112 20.52 12.21 -5.64
CA ARG A 112 20.88 13.20 -4.62
C ARG A 112 19.88 14.34 -4.63
N TYR A 113 19.52 14.81 -3.44
CA TYR A 113 18.65 15.97 -3.27
C TYR A 113 19.33 17.23 -3.86
N GLN A 114 18.70 17.82 -4.86
CA GLN A 114 19.28 18.91 -5.66
C GLN A 114 18.90 20.31 -5.19
N LYS A 115 17.78 20.44 -4.43
CA LYS A 115 17.33 21.78 -4.00
C LYS A 115 18.30 22.41 -3.03
N HIS A 116 18.54 23.72 -3.19
CA HIS A 116 19.48 24.48 -2.39
C HIS A 116 18.93 24.77 -0.99
N ASN A 117 19.10 23.82 -0.07
CA ASN A 117 18.76 23.92 1.35
C ASN A 117 19.67 22.99 2.17
N LYS A 118 19.39 22.87 3.47
CA LYS A 118 20.17 22.03 4.42
C LYS A 118 20.32 20.57 4.01
N ASN A 119 19.47 20.08 3.13
CA ASN A 119 19.49 18.67 2.67
C ASN A 119 20.19 18.50 1.31
N GLN A 120 20.74 19.57 0.73
CA GLN A 120 21.42 19.51 -0.56
C GLN A 120 22.54 18.46 -0.56
N GLY A 121 22.56 17.60 -1.58
CA GLY A 121 23.53 16.51 -1.72
C GLY A 121 23.22 15.24 -0.93
N MET A 122 22.19 15.25 -0.07
CA MET A 122 21.76 14.08 0.68
C MET A 122 21.25 12.99 -0.26
N MET A 123 21.60 11.73 0.01
CA MET A 123 21.09 10.59 -0.76
C MET A 123 19.59 10.39 -0.47
N MET A 124 18.83 10.14 -1.53
CA MET A 124 17.38 10.05 -1.49
C MET A 124 16.86 8.62 -1.38
N ALA A 125 17.74 7.64 -1.58
CA ALA A 125 17.42 6.22 -1.47
C ALA A 125 18.58 5.45 -0.87
N ASN A 126 18.29 4.25 -0.40
CA ASN A 126 19.26 3.24 0.01
C ASN A 126 19.40 2.23 -1.13
N PHE A 127 20.60 2.08 -1.72
CA PHE A 127 20.84 1.18 -2.86
C PHE A 127 22.31 0.82 -2.96
N GLN A 128 22.59 -0.38 -3.42
CA GLN A 128 23.96 -0.83 -3.65
C GLN A 128 24.57 -0.12 -4.84
N ARG A 129 25.71 0.51 -4.62
CA ARG A 129 26.41 1.29 -5.61
C ARG A 129 27.73 0.61 -6.03
N GLY A 130 27.64 -0.43 -6.87
CA GLY A 130 28.81 -1.20 -7.30
C GLY A 130 29.21 -2.30 -6.32
N ARG A 131 30.50 -2.62 -6.21
CA ARG A 131 31.02 -3.71 -5.38
C ARG A 131 31.34 -3.25 -3.95
N GLY A 132 30.40 -2.66 -3.27
CA GLY A 132 30.59 -2.23 -1.89
C GLY A 132 29.88 -0.91 -1.62
N ASP A 133 29.44 -0.75 -0.42
CA ASP A 133 28.65 0.42 -0.01
C ASP A 133 29.51 1.64 0.27
N TYR A 134 30.82 1.45 0.40
CA TYR A 134 31.78 2.49 0.76
C TYR A 134 32.49 3.07 -0.47
N MET A 135 31.77 3.72 -1.35
CA MET A 135 32.39 4.26 -2.55
C MET A 135 32.86 5.71 -2.39
N GLY A 136 34.16 5.86 -2.32
CA GLY A 136 34.84 7.15 -2.46
C GLY A 136 35.07 7.94 -1.20
N VAL A 137 34.60 7.50 -0.04
CA VAL A 137 34.87 8.12 1.26
C VAL A 137 35.17 7.04 2.29
N ALA A 138 36.36 7.01 2.81
CA ALA A 138 36.74 6.05 3.84
C ALA A 138 35.87 6.21 5.08
N GLY A 139 35.24 5.11 5.53
CA GLY A 139 34.40 5.08 6.72
C GLY A 139 33.04 5.77 6.61
N ALA A 140 32.62 6.13 5.40
CA ALA A 140 31.28 6.68 5.17
C ALA A 140 30.50 5.88 4.14
N LEU A 141 29.20 5.70 4.39
CA LEU A 141 28.27 5.11 3.44
C LEU A 141 27.98 6.09 2.30
N ASN A 142 27.91 5.58 1.07
CA ASN A 142 27.51 6.39 -0.09
C ASN A 142 26.00 6.54 -0.22
N ASP A 143 25.27 5.76 0.50
CA ASP A 143 23.82 5.79 0.62
C ASP A 143 23.38 5.94 2.09
N LYS A 144 22.32 5.30 2.52
CA LYS A 144 21.76 5.50 3.85
C LYS A 144 22.10 4.41 4.87
N ALA A 145 22.43 3.20 4.41
CA ALA A 145 22.66 2.07 5.30
C ALA A 145 23.52 0.98 4.64
N ASP A 146 24.15 0.12 5.47
CA ASP A 146 24.94 -1.02 5.02
C ASP A 146 24.10 -2.10 4.31
N ILE A 147 22.90 -2.36 4.81
CA ILE A 147 21.99 -3.38 4.27
C ILE A 147 20.63 -2.73 4.01
N THR A 148 19.80 -2.64 5.02
CA THR A 148 18.47 -2.00 4.93
C THR A 148 18.40 -0.77 5.81
N SER A 149 17.72 0.25 5.36
CA SER A 149 17.47 1.46 6.13
C SER A 149 16.13 1.41 6.86
N ASP A 150 15.98 2.25 7.88
CA ASP A 150 14.71 2.49 8.55
C ASP A 150 13.64 2.97 7.54
N ILE A 151 12.39 2.59 7.78
CA ILE A 151 11.26 2.93 6.90
C ILE A 151 11.11 4.44 6.68
N TYR A 152 11.46 5.24 7.66
CA TYR A 152 11.35 6.70 7.61
C TYR A 152 12.67 7.41 7.31
N ALA A 153 13.72 6.68 6.91
CA ALA A 153 15.06 7.25 6.67
C ALA A 153 15.10 8.25 5.52
N ASN A 154 14.25 8.07 4.52
CA ASN A 154 14.18 8.90 3.33
C ASN A 154 12.95 9.80 3.33
N MET A 155 12.92 10.78 2.45
CA MET A 155 11.75 11.63 2.27
C MET A 155 10.62 10.84 1.61
N PRO A 156 9.36 11.04 2.05
CA PRO A 156 8.21 10.43 1.38
C PRO A 156 8.00 11.05 -0.01
N ASN A 157 7.31 10.32 -0.86
CA ASN A 157 6.80 10.85 -2.11
C ASN A 157 5.57 11.77 -1.90
N ASP A 158 4.96 12.25 -2.98
CA ASP A 158 3.83 13.18 -2.93
C ASP A 158 2.55 12.55 -2.32
N PHE A 159 2.46 11.21 -2.22
CA PHE A 159 1.40 10.51 -1.49
C PHE A 159 1.72 10.24 -0.02
N GLY A 160 2.89 10.64 0.45
CA GLY A 160 3.34 10.37 1.82
C GLY A 160 3.92 8.97 2.02
N LEU A 161 4.21 8.22 0.95
CA LEU A 161 4.80 6.89 1.01
C LEU A 161 6.32 6.98 1.09
N PHE A 162 6.90 6.22 2.00
CA PHE A 162 8.33 6.18 2.25
C PHE A 162 8.99 5.01 1.51
N ASN A 163 10.28 5.16 1.18
CA ASN A 163 11.14 4.13 0.61
C ASN A 163 10.59 3.45 -0.67
N MET A 164 9.79 4.18 -1.46
CA MET A 164 9.31 3.70 -2.75
C MET A 164 10.39 3.59 -3.82
N GLY A 165 11.63 3.88 -3.50
CA GLY A 165 12.80 3.71 -4.36
C GLY A 165 13.97 3.16 -3.57
N GLY A 166 14.48 2.00 -3.96
CA GLY A 166 15.59 1.33 -3.27
C GLY A 166 15.18 0.60 -2.00
N ASN A 167 16.11 0.38 -1.10
CA ASN A 167 16.04 -0.33 0.18
C ASN A 167 15.89 -1.85 0.01
N VAL A 168 14.74 -2.36 -0.44
CA VAL A 168 14.48 -3.78 -0.72
C VAL A 168 13.64 -3.92 -2.00
N SER A 169 13.73 -5.10 -2.62
CA SER A 169 12.79 -5.47 -3.68
C SER A 169 11.45 -5.86 -3.06
N GLU A 170 10.37 -5.37 -3.63
CA GLU A 170 9.02 -5.63 -3.15
C GLU A 170 8.28 -6.57 -4.10
N TRP A 171 7.47 -7.47 -3.52
CA TRP A 171 6.65 -8.37 -4.30
C TRP A 171 5.37 -7.67 -4.77
N VAL A 172 5.03 -7.92 -6.03
CA VAL A 172 3.73 -7.56 -6.62
C VAL A 172 2.94 -8.83 -6.94
N GLU A 173 1.63 -8.69 -7.17
CA GLU A 173 0.75 -9.82 -7.45
C GLU A 173 0.93 -10.35 -8.87
N ASP A 174 1.37 -9.50 -9.79
CA ASP A 174 1.54 -9.86 -11.19
C ASP A 174 2.69 -10.85 -11.40
N VAL A 175 2.49 -11.74 -12.35
CA VAL A 175 3.56 -12.63 -12.83
C VAL A 175 4.40 -11.86 -13.84
N TYR A 176 5.69 -11.70 -13.54
CA TYR A 176 6.62 -11.12 -14.50
C TYR A 176 6.62 -11.92 -15.81
N ARG A 177 6.30 -11.25 -16.90
CA ARG A 177 6.40 -11.78 -18.25
C ARG A 177 7.31 -10.84 -19.03
N PRO A 178 8.52 -11.28 -19.43
CA PRO A 178 9.35 -10.47 -20.30
C PRO A 178 8.59 -10.22 -21.59
N MET A 179 8.44 -8.96 -21.96
CA MET A 179 7.83 -8.61 -23.24
C MET A 179 8.68 -9.17 -24.39
N THR A 180 8.04 -9.90 -25.26
CA THR A 180 8.63 -10.43 -26.49
C THR A 180 8.04 -9.72 -27.70
N PHE A 181 8.66 -9.88 -28.87
CA PHE A 181 8.12 -9.35 -30.13
C PHE A 181 6.72 -9.91 -30.48
N ALA A 182 6.27 -10.97 -29.82
CA ALA A 182 4.95 -11.55 -30.01
C ALA A 182 3.85 -10.84 -29.18
N ASP A 183 4.24 -9.97 -28.26
CA ASP A 183 3.35 -9.24 -27.37
C ASP A 183 3.12 -7.79 -27.85
N ALA A 184 3.71 -7.40 -28.98
CA ALA A 184 3.65 -6.04 -29.57
C ALA A 184 2.62 -5.94 -30.70
#